data_d468746d1b6fdb3b2a2acbc9ae27deaa
#
_entry.id   d468746d1b6fdb3b2a2acbc9ae27deaa
#
_cell.length_a   1.000
_cell.length_b   1.000
_cell.length_c   1.000
_cell.angle_alpha   90.00
_cell.angle_beta   90.00
_cell.angle_gamma   90.00
#
_symmetry.space_group_name_H-M   'P 1'
#
loop_
_entity.id
_entity.type
_entity.pdbx_description
1 polymer ?
#
loop_
_entity_poly.entity_id
_entity_poly.type
_entity_poly.pdbx_seq_one_letter_code
_entity_poly.pdbx_strand_id
1 'polypeptide(L)'
;MMQNLFLAALVLAVFVYFEQMLISTMTIGSNPPILGGIVAGLVLGDIQLGLYIGTVLTLMSLGMYTFGGAAIPNYFLGSVLGTAVAILMMRANPALASSEAINIAISTVAIPASMVGIALGSISTILCTTLVQIMVKGAEEGNLKKINRSFWLTCLLTNGPHMAIPVFIGILFGNQLVSLIQMIPSVL
;
A
#
# COMPACT_ATOMS: atom_id res chain seq x y z
N MET A 1 6.00 -19.99 7.94
CA MET A 1 4.83 -19.09 7.95
C MET A 1 4.89 -18.23 9.17
N MET A 2 4.88 -16.92 8.99
CA MET A 2 5.11 -15.99 10.10
C MET A 2 3.89 -15.94 11.02
N GLN A 3 4.02 -16.59 12.19
CA GLN A 3 3.02 -16.52 13.26
C GLN A 3 3.05 -15.15 13.97
N ASN A 4 4.10 -14.38 13.78
CA ASN A 4 4.30 -13.11 14.44
C ASN A 4 3.80 -11.98 13.53
N LEU A 5 2.62 -11.44 13.84
CA LEU A 5 1.96 -10.37 13.06
C LEU A 5 2.85 -9.13 12.93
N PHE A 6 3.64 -8.82 13.97
CA PHE A 6 4.60 -7.72 13.93
C PHE A 6 5.66 -7.92 12.84
N LEU A 7 6.21 -9.12 12.73
CA LEU A 7 7.23 -9.43 11.73
C LEU A 7 6.64 -9.41 10.32
N ALA A 8 5.41 -9.89 10.14
CA ALA A 8 4.68 -9.82 8.87
C ALA A 8 4.43 -8.35 8.45
N ALA A 9 3.97 -7.53 9.40
CA ALA A 9 3.76 -6.10 9.17
C ALA A 9 5.06 -5.39 8.77
N LEU A 10 6.16 -5.71 9.44
CA LEU A 10 7.48 -5.14 9.15
C LEU A 10 7.97 -5.53 7.74
N VAL A 11 7.90 -6.81 7.40
CA VAL A 11 8.33 -7.32 6.07
C VAL A 11 7.52 -6.68 4.96
N LEU A 12 6.18 -6.61 5.12
CA LEU A 12 5.31 -6.01 4.12
C LEU A 12 5.51 -4.49 4.02
N ALA A 13 5.73 -3.79 5.13
CA ALA A 13 6.05 -2.37 5.10
C ALA A 13 7.37 -2.08 4.39
N VAL A 14 8.40 -2.87 4.66
CA VAL A 14 9.71 -2.77 3.97
C VAL A 14 9.56 -3.07 2.48
N PHE A 15 8.81 -4.11 2.11
CA PHE A 15 8.53 -4.42 0.71
C PHE A 15 7.84 -3.24 0.01
N VAL A 16 6.76 -2.70 0.58
CA VAL A 16 6.03 -1.56 0.02
C VAL A 16 6.91 -0.31 -0.07
N TYR A 17 7.76 -0.08 0.93
CA TYR A 17 8.72 1.03 0.92
C TYR A 17 9.66 0.96 -0.28
N PHE A 18 10.32 -0.18 -0.48
CA PHE A 18 11.25 -0.35 -1.59
C PHE A 18 10.56 -0.34 -2.94
N GLU A 19 9.40 -0.94 -3.04
CA GLU A 19 8.60 -0.97 -4.26
C GLU A 19 8.21 0.45 -4.70
N GLN A 20 7.69 1.27 -3.79
CA GLN A 20 7.36 2.67 -4.07
C GLN A 20 8.60 3.52 -4.39
N MET A 21 9.72 3.27 -3.72
CA MET A 21 10.98 3.94 -3.99
C MET A 21 11.51 3.62 -5.40
N LEU A 22 11.49 2.36 -5.81
CA LEU A 22 11.96 1.92 -7.14
C LEU A 22 11.14 2.54 -8.26
N ILE A 23 9.82 2.57 -8.14
CA ILE A 23 8.95 3.17 -9.15
C ILE A 23 9.21 4.66 -9.30
N SER A 24 9.32 5.37 -8.18
CA SER A 24 9.46 6.82 -8.20
C SER A 24 10.85 7.31 -8.61
N THR A 25 11.89 6.50 -8.37
CA THR A 25 13.29 6.90 -8.66
C THR A 25 13.81 6.35 -9.96
N MET A 26 13.50 5.11 -10.27
CA MET A 26 14.07 4.42 -11.44
C MET A 26 13.08 4.24 -12.58
N THR A 27 11.79 4.52 -12.35
CA THR A 27 10.72 4.27 -13.33
C THR A 27 10.71 2.80 -13.81
N ILE A 28 11.27 1.90 -13.01
CA ILE A 28 11.35 0.47 -13.30
C ILE A 28 10.15 -0.20 -12.62
N GLY A 29 9.27 -0.70 -13.45
CA GLY A 29 8.10 -1.43 -12.96
C GLY A 29 6.84 -0.57 -12.89
N SER A 30 5.76 -1.23 -12.63
CA SER A 30 4.49 -0.66 -12.20
C SER A 30 4.11 -1.37 -10.92
N ASN A 31 3.39 -0.71 -10.01
CA ASN A 31 2.84 -1.41 -8.82
C ASN A 31 1.49 -2.07 -9.17
N PRO A 32 1.49 -3.18 -9.92
CA PRO A 32 0.24 -3.85 -10.16
C PRO A 32 -0.31 -4.37 -8.83
N PRO A 33 -1.59 -4.14 -8.53
CA PRO A 33 -2.19 -4.62 -7.29
C PRO A 33 -2.02 -6.13 -7.08
N ILE A 34 -1.94 -6.90 -8.17
CA ILE A 34 -1.69 -8.34 -8.13
C ILE A 34 -0.37 -8.69 -7.42
N LEU A 35 0.68 -7.91 -7.63
CA LEU A 35 1.96 -8.12 -6.96
C LEU A 35 1.86 -7.89 -5.45
N GLY A 36 1.16 -6.81 -5.05
CA GLY A 36 0.89 -6.51 -3.64
C GLY A 36 0.13 -7.65 -2.95
N GLY A 37 -0.92 -8.15 -3.61
CA GLY A 37 -1.71 -9.29 -3.12
C GLY A 37 -0.89 -10.56 -3.00
N ILE A 38 -0.11 -10.94 -4.01
CA ILE A 38 0.74 -12.13 -4.00
C ILE A 38 1.76 -12.07 -2.85
N VAL A 39 2.47 -10.96 -2.70
CA VAL A 39 3.50 -10.82 -1.65
C VAL A 39 2.86 -10.83 -0.26
N ALA A 40 1.73 -10.15 -0.07
CA ALA A 40 0.99 -10.20 1.18
C ALA A 40 0.50 -11.62 1.50
N GLY A 41 -0.03 -12.33 0.49
CA GLY A 41 -0.45 -13.72 0.61
C GLY A 41 0.70 -14.67 0.95
N LEU A 42 1.88 -14.51 0.33
CA LEU A 42 3.09 -15.28 0.64
C LEU A 42 3.54 -15.08 2.09
N VAL A 43 3.62 -13.83 2.52
CA VAL A 43 4.09 -13.48 3.88
C VAL A 43 3.13 -13.99 4.94
N LEU A 44 1.82 -13.88 4.68
CA LEU A 44 0.77 -14.28 5.62
C LEU A 44 0.34 -15.76 5.45
N GLY A 45 0.73 -16.43 4.36
CA GLY A 45 0.59 -17.87 4.20
C GLY A 45 -0.64 -18.33 3.43
N ASP A 46 -1.30 -17.45 2.69
CA ASP A 46 -2.36 -17.81 1.73
C ASP A 46 -2.18 -17.02 0.43
N ILE A 47 -1.38 -17.61 -0.47
CA ILE A 47 -1.07 -16.99 -1.77
C ILE A 47 -2.28 -16.99 -2.71
N GLN A 48 -3.17 -17.97 -2.59
CA GLN A 48 -4.35 -18.07 -3.49
C GLN A 48 -5.30 -16.91 -3.22
N LEU A 49 -5.53 -16.62 -1.96
CA LEU A 49 -6.38 -15.52 -1.52
C LEU A 49 -5.76 -14.16 -1.90
N GLY A 50 -4.45 -14.03 -1.73
CA GLY A 50 -3.72 -12.83 -2.15
C GLY A 50 -3.73 -12.63 -3.67
N LEU A 51 -3.57 -13.69 -4.44
CA LEU A 51 -3.65 -13.66 -5.90
C LEU A 51 -5.05 -13.23 -6.35
N TYR A 52 -6.11 -13.76 -5.73
CA TYR A 52 -7.48 -13.42 -6.09
C TYR A 52 -7.78 -11.94 -5.84
N ILE A 53 -7.53 -11.45 -4.62
CA ILE A 53 -7.77 -10.03 -4.25
C ILE A 53 -6.92 -9.10 -5.13
N GLY A 54 -5.64 -9.44 -5.30
CA GLY A 54 -4.74 -8.66 -6.16
C GLY A 54 -5.20 -8.61 -7.61
N THR A 55 -5.72 -9.71 -8.15
CA THR A 55 -6.26 -9.76 -9.53
C THR A 55 -7.52 -8.90 -9.66
N VAL A 56 -8.46 -8.99 -8.73
CA VAL A 56 -9.68 -8.17 -8.75
C VAL A 56 -9.33 -6.69 -8.74
N LEU A 57 -8.43 -6.27 -7.85
CA LEU A 57 -8.01 -4.86 -7.78
C LEU A 57 -7.19 -4.43 -9.00
N THR A 58 -6.44 -5.34 -9.62
CA THR A 58 -5.76 -5.06 -10.88
C THR A 58 -6.78 -4.82 -12.00
N LEU A 59 -7.81 -5.63 -12.08
CA LEU A 59 -8.89 -5.44 -13.06
C LEU A 59 -9.64 -4.12 -12.83
N MET A 60 -9.88 -3.75 -11.57
CA MET A 60 -10.47 -2.45 -11.20
C MET A 60 -9.58 -1.26 -11.58
N SER A 61 -8.26 -1.44 -11.56
CA SER A 61 -7.30 -0.41 -11.95
C SER A 61 -7.12 -0.23 -13.45
N LEU A 62 -7.56 -1.20 -14.26
CA LEU A 62 -7.49 -1.11 -15.72
C LEU A 62 -8.31 0.07 -16.24
N GLY A 63 -7.71 0.84 -17.11
CA GLY A 63 -8.36 2.03 -17.69
C GLY A 63 -8.31 3.29 -16.80
N MET A 64 -7.77 3.20 -15.60
CA MET A 64 -7.54 4.38 -14.75
C MET A 64 -6.17 5.00 -15.08
N TYR A 65 -6.19 6.15 -15.72
CA TYR A 65 -4.98 6.91 -16.04
C TYR A 65 -5.06 8.32 -15.43
N THR A 66 -3.92 8.84 -15.02
CA THR A 66 -3.79 10.21 -14.49
C THR A 66 -3.79 11.23 -15.62
N PHE A 67 -4.94 11.57 -16.15
CA PHE A 67 -5.06 12.68 -17.08
C PHE A 67 -5.08 14.00 -16.32
N GLY A 68 -4.27 14.96 -16.74
CA GLY A 68 -4.27 16.30 -16.16
C GLY A 68 -3.86 16.38 -14.67
N GLY A 69 -3.13 15.37 -14.15
CA GLY A 69 -2.72 15.35 -12.74
C GLY A 69 -3.81 14.88 -11.77
N ALA A 70 -4.89 14.27 -12.28
CA ALA A 70 -5.92 13.69 -11.40
C ALA A 70 -5.33 12.57 -10.55
N ALA A 71 -5.62 12.61 -9.23
CA ALA A 71 -5.22 11.56 -8.31
C ALA A 71 -6.12 10.32 -8.49
N ILE A 72 -5.50 9.16 -8.66
CA ILE A 72 -6.19 7.88 -8.75
C ILE A 72 -6.04 7.08 -7.46
N PRO A 73 -7.01 6.19 -7.13
CA PRO A 73 -6.89 5.31 -5.97
C PRO A 73 -5.64 4.43 -6.05
N ASN A 74 -4.97 4.26 -4.92
CA ASN A 74 -3.81 3.37 -4.85
C ASN A 74 -4.24 1.93 -4.59
N TYR A 75 -4.62 1.21 -5.65
CA TYR A 75 -5.08 -0.17 -5.56
C TYR A 75 -3.98 -1.15 -5.09
N PHE A 76 -2.71 -0.80 -5.23
CA PHE A 76 -1.61 -1.59 -4.69
C PHE A 76 -1.66 -1.61 -3.15
N LEU A 77 -1.84 -0.43 -2.52
CA LEU A 77 -2.05 -0.33 -1.08
C LEU A 77 -3.28 -1.13 -0.63
N GLY A 78 -4.38 -0.97 -1.38
CA GLY A 78 -5.61 -1.71 -1.14
C GLY A 78 -5.42 -3.23 -1.21
N SER A 79 -4.63 -3.72 -2.17
CA SER A 79 -4.40 -5.16 -2.33
C SER A 79 -3.58 -5.75 -1.19
N VAL A 80 -2.57 -5.04 -0.70
CA VAL A 80 -1.76 -5.49 0.44
C VAL A 80 -2.61 -5.57 1.71
N LEU A 81 -3.33 -4.49 2.04
CA LEU A 81 -4.15 -4.42 3.24
C LEU A 81 -5.39 -5.32 3.16
N GLY A 82 -6.07 -5.36 2.02
CA GLY A 82 -7.23 -6.22 1.80
C GLY A 82 -6.87 -7.70 1.94
N THR A 83 -5.75 -8.13 1.35
CA THR A 83 -5.25 -9.50 1.49
C THR A 83 -4.91 -9.82 2.94
N ALA A 84 -4.23 -8.90 3.63
CA ALA A 84 -3.86 -9.11 5.03
C ALA A 84 -5.11 -9.31 5.91
N VAL A 85 -6.10 -8.44 5.77
CA VAL A 85 -7.33 -8.52 6.58
C VAL A 85 -8.16 -9.76 6.22
N ALA A 86 -8.28 -10.12 4.94
CA ALA A 86 -8.98 -11.34 4.53
C ALA A 86 -8.37 -12.60 5.18
N ILE A 87 -7.05 -12.72 5.16
CA ILE A 87 -6.36 -13.85 5.80
C ILE A 87 -6.57 -13.85 7.32
N LEU A 88 -6.52 -12.69 7.96
CA LEU A 88 -6.77 -12.56 9.40
C LEU A 88 -8.22 -12.90 9.77
N MET A 89 -9.20 -12.52 8.95
CA MET A 89 -10.61 -12.88 9.14
C MET A 89 -10.82 -14.41 9.08
N MET A 90 -10.23 -15.08 8.09
CA MET A 90 -10.31 -16.54 7.98
C MET A 90 -9.61 -17.26 9.13
N ARG A 91 -8.52 -16.68 9.67
CA ARG A 91 -7.88 -17.23 10.87
C ARG A 91 -8.71 -17.04 12.13
N ALA A 92 -9.41 -15.90 12.25
CA ALA A 92 -10.28 -15.60 13.38
C ALA A 92 -11.56 -16.44 13.33
N ASN A 93 -12.08 -16.72 12.15
CA ASN A 93 -13.29 -17.51 11.94
C ASN A 93 -13.04 -18.55 10.82
N PRO A 94 -12.58 -19.79 11.18
CA PRO A 94 -12.31 -20.84 10.20
C PRO A 94 -13.56 -21.37 9.48
N ALA A 95 -14.76 -21.06 9.97
CA ALA A 95 -16.01 -21.43 9.31
C ALA A 95 -16.43 -20.45 8.20
N LEU A 96 -15.77 -19.29 8.12
CA LEU A 96 -16.04 -18.29 7.09
C LEU A 96 -15.61 -18.80 5.71
N ALA A 97 -16.50 -18.74 4.73
CA ALA A 97 -16.18 -19.12 3.37
C ALA A 97 -15.14 -18.14 2.77
N SER A 98 -14.16 -18.65 2.02
CA SER A 98 -13.10 -17.83 1.41
C SER A 98 -13.69 -16.73 0.51
N SER A 99 -14.75 -17.03 -0.25
CA SER A 99 -15.44 -16.05 -1.11
C SER A 99 -16.05 -14.90 -0.31
N GLU A 100 -16.59 -15.19 0.86
CA GLU A 100 -17.18 -14.21 1.75
C GLU A 100 -16.12 -13.33 2.38
N ALA A 101 -15.04 -13.93 2.90
CA ALA A 101 -13.89 -13.19 3.42
C ALA A 101 -13.30 -12.24 2.39
N ILE A 102 -13.17 -12.68 1.13
CA ILE A 102 -12.69 -11.86 0.01
C ILE A 102 -13.61 -10.67 -0.23
N ASN A 103 -14.93 -10.90 -0.37
CA ASN A 103 -15.89 -9.85 -0.65
C ASN A 103 -15.92 -8.80 0.46
N ILE A 104 -15.94 -9.22 1.71
CA ILE A 104 -15.88 -8.34 2.87
C ILE A 104 -14.57 -7.54 2.86
N ALA A 105 -13.43 -8.20 2.72
CA ALA A 105 -12.14 -7.51 2.74
C ALA A 105 -11.97 -6.51 1.58
N ILE A 106 -12.48 -6.82 0.39
CA ILE A 106 -12.43 -5.90 -0.76
C ILE A 106 -13.30 -4.67 -0.46
N SER A 107 -14.54 -4.85 -0.05
CA SER A 107 -15.50 -3.76 0.13
C SER A 107 -15.18 -2.89 1.34
N THR A 108 -14.79 -3.49 2.48
CA THR A 108 -14.61 -2.76 3.74
C THR A 108 -13.19 -2.27 3.98
N VAL A 109 -12.18 -2.87 3.35
CA VAL A 109 -10.76 -2.54 3.59
C VAL A 109 -10.04 -2.13 2.31
N ALA A 110 -10.05 -2.98 1.28
CA ALA A 110 -9.20 -2.75 0.11
C ALA A 110 -9.59 -1.48 -0.66
N ILE A 111 -10.88 -1.28 -0.93
CA ILE A 111 -11.37 -0.08 -1.62
C ILE A 111 -11.17 1.18 -0.77
N PRO A 112 -11.58 1.26 0.50
CA PRO A 112 -11.30 2.41 1.34
C PRO A 112 -9.81 2.71 1.50
N ALA A 113 -8.97 1.70 1.70
CA ALA A 113 -7.52 1.87 1.78
C ALA A 113 -6.95 2.45 0.48
N SER A 114 -7.44 2.01 -0.67
CA SER A 114 -7.05 2.56 -1.98
C SER A 114 -7.39 4.06 -2.09
N MET A 115 -8.53 4.48 -1.55
CA MET A 115 -8.94 5.89 -1.50
C MET A 115 -8.08 6.71 -0.54
N VAL A 116 -7.74 6.17 0.63
CA VAL A 116 -6.78 6.82 1.55
C VAL A 116 -5.43 7.02 0.87
N GLY A 117 -5.03 6.12 -0.02
CA GLY A 117 -3.84 6.25 -0.85
C GLY A 117 -3.78 7.55 -1.66
N ILE A 118 -4.92 8.12 -2.06
CA ILE A 118 -4.99 9.43 -2.75
C ILE A 118 -4.49 10.56 -1.82
N ALA A 119 -5.00 10.60 -0.59
CA ALA A 119 -4.61 11.61 0.39
C ALA A 119 -3.12 11.49 0.75
N LEU A 120 -2.64 10.28 0.94
CA LEU A 120 -1.23 10.00 1.23
C LEU A 120 -0.32 10.42 0.06
N GLY A 121 -0.72 10.13 -1.16
CA GLY A 121 -0.02 10.57 -2.37
C GLY A 121 0.04 12.10 -2.49
N SER A 122 -1.03 12.80 -2.11
CA SER A 122 -1.06 14.27 -2.09
C SER A 122 -0.07 14.84 -1.08
N ILE A 123 0.02 14.27 0.12
CA ILE A 123 1.02 14.65 1.14
C ILE A 123 2.45 14.42 0.60
N SER A 124 2.70 13.28 -0.01
CA SER A 124 3.99 12.97 -0.65
C SER A 124 4.35 14.00 -1.72
N THR A 125 3.39 14.40 -2.56
CA THR A 125 3.60 15.41 -3.60
C THR A 125 3.98 16.77 -3.01
N ILE A 126 3.34 17.21 -1.95
CA ILE A 126 3.68 18.46 -1.25
C ILE A 126 5.12 18.42 -0.73
N LEU A 127 5.49 17.33 -0.07
CA LEU A 127 6.85 17.16 0.45
C LEU A 127 7.89 17.13 -0.69
N CYS A 128 7.59 16.40 -1.76
CA CYS A 128 8.43 16.34 -2.96
C CYS A 128 8.66 17.73 -3.56
N THR A 129 7.59 18.50 -3.76
CA THR A 129 7.68 19.87 -4.31
C THR A 129 8.58 20.76 -3.46
N THR A 130 8.46 20.69 -2.15
CA THR A 130 9.31 21.47 -1.23
C THR A 130 10.79 21.09 -1.35
N LEU A 131 11.11 19.80 -1.40
CA LEU A 131 12.49 19.34 -1.53
C LEU A 131 13.08 19.64 -2.90
N VAL A 132 12.28 19.58 -3.96
CA VAL A 132 12.70 19.98 -5.32
C VAL A 132 13.02 21.47 -5.39
N GLN A 133 12.26 22.33 -4.71
CA GLN A 133 12.59 23.76 -4.64
C GLN A 133 13.94 24.03 -3.96
N ILE A 134 14.26 23.25 -2.91
CA ILE A 134 15.58 23.31 -2.26
C ILE A 134 16.69 22.86 -3.25
N MET A 135 16.42 21.85 -4.07
CA MET A 135 17.34 21.37 -5.08
C MET A 135 17.58 22.42 -6.17
N VAL A 136 16.52 23.12 -6.64
CA VAL A 136 16.62 24.23 -7.61
C VAL A 136 17.47 25.35 -7.06
N LYS A 137 17.24 25.80 -5.83
CA LYS A 137 18.10 26.80 -5.18
C LYS A 137 19.55 26.36 -5.06
N GLY A 138 19.77 25.07 -4.78
CA GLY A 138 21.13 24.49 -4.80
C GLY A 138 21.81 24.57 -6.16
N ALA A 139 21.04 24.40 -7.26
CA ALA A 139 21.52 24.55 -8.61
C ALA A 139 21.87 26.02 -8.95
N GLU A 140 21.03 26.97 -8.57
CA GLU A 140 21.30 28.41 -8.73
C GLU A 140 22.57 28.87 -7.99
N GLU A 141 22.83 28.28 -6.82
CA GLU A 141 24.03 28.57 -6.01
C GLU A 141 25.27 27.79 -6.48
N GLY A 142 25.16 26.90 -7.47
CA GLY A 142 26.23 26.00 -7.90
C GLY A 142 26.65 24.97 -6.85
N ASN A 143 25.79 24.69 -5.85
CA ASN A 143 26.09 23.86 -4.69
C ASN A 143 25.67 22.40 -4.93
N LEU A 144 26.57 21.60 -5.49
CA LEU A 144 26.35 20.18 -5.78
C LEU A 144 25.99 19.36 -4.52
N LYS A 145 26.55 19.70 -3.34
CA LYS A 145 26.24 18.98 -2.09
C LYS A 145 24.76 19.19 -1.69
N LYS A 146 24.26 20.39 -1.86
CA LYS A 146 22.86 20.73 -1.56
C LYS A 146 21.92 20.01 -2.51
N ILE A 147 22.24 19.96 -3.81
CA ILE A 147 21.48 19.23 -4.81
C ILE A 147 21.43 17.74 -4.46
N ASN A 148 22.58 17.10 -4.25
CA ASN A 148 22.67 15.69 -3.98
C ASN A 148 21.94 15.31 -2.66
N ARG A 149 22.10 16.10 -1.61
CA ARG A 149 21.37 15.88 -0.34
C ARG A 149 19.87 15.97 -0.52
N SER A 150 19.37 16.98 -1.22
CA SER A 150 17.93 17.15 -1.47
C SER A 150 17.38 16.03 -2.34
N PHE A 151 18.13 15.55 -3.33
CA PHE A 151 17.75 14.40 -4.15
C PHE A 151 17.56 13.15 -3.31
N TRP A 152 18.54 12.78 -2.49
CA TRP A 152 18.43 11.60 -1.63
C TRP A 152 17.32 11.73 -0.58
N LEU A 153 17.12 12.92 -0.01
CA LEU A 153 16.01 13.16 0.91
C LEU A 153 14.65 12.99 0.21
N THR A 154 14.52 13.48 -1.02
CA THR A 154 13.31 13.26 -1.82
C THR A 154 13.07 11.77 -2.03
N CYS A 155 14.07 11.01 -2.48
CA CYS A 155 13.94 9.58 -2.71
C CYS A 155 13.53 8.82 -1.45
N LEU A 156 14.15 9.12 -0.31
CA LEU A 156 13.96 8.36 0.93
C LEU A 156 12.69 8.77 1.69
N LEU A 157 12.34 10.06 1.71
CA LEU A 157 11.27 10.55 2.58
C LEU A 157 9.92 10.70 1.88
N THR A 158 9.91 10.94 0.56
CA THR A 158 8.64 11.19 -0.12
C THR A 158 8.05 9.93 -0.73
N ASN A 159 8.86 9.03 -1.25
CA ASN A 159 8.37 7.95 -2.11
C ASN A 159 8.03 6.65 -1.38
N GLY A 160 8.65 6.36 -0.25
CA GLY A 160 8.43 5.10 0.47
C GLY A 160 7.52 5.21 1.70
N PRO A 161 7.80 6.14 2.64
CA PRO A 161 7.17 6.12 3.96
C PRO A 161 5.67 6.32 3.94
N HIS A 162 5.14 7.15 3.03
CA HIS A 162 3.72 7.48 2.97
C HIS A 162 2.81 6.26 2.70
N MET A 163 3.34 5.21 2.08
CA MET A 163 2.62 3.95 1.87
C MET A 163 3.04 2.86 2.86
N ALA A 164 4.32 2.81 3.23
CA ALA A 164 4.83 1.80 4.14
C ALA A 164 4.27 1.93 5.57
N ILE A 165 4.12 3.17 6.07
CA ILE A 165 3.58 3.43 7.41
C ILE A 165 2.12 2.95 7.55
N PRO A 166 1.19 3.30 6.64
CA PRO A 166 -0.17 2.77 6.70
C PRO A 166 -0.25 1.25 6.59
N VAL A 167 0.61 0.62 5.77
CA VAL A 167 0.68 -0.85 5.68
C VAL A 167 1.13 -1.45 7.00
N PHE A 168 2.19 -0.92 7.61
CA PHE A 168 2.66 -1.39 8.90
C PHE A 168 1.58 -1.28 9.98
N ILE A 169 0.96 -0.11 10.11
CA ILE A 169 -0.10 0.15 11.09
C ILE A 169 -1.33 -0.72 10.81
N GLY A 170 -1.79 -0.76 9.56
CA GLY A 170 -2.98 -1.50 9.18
C GLY A 170 -2.87 -3.00 9.43
N ILE A 171 -1.69 -3.59 9.21
CA ILE A 171 -1.46 -5.01 9.49
C ILE A 171 -1.27 -5.24 10.99
N LEU A 172 -0.53 -4.37 11.68
CA LEU A 172 -0.31 -4.50 13.13
C LEU A 172 -1.62 -4.48 13.92
N PHE A 173 -2.53 -3.59 13.52
CA PHE A 173 -3.88 -3.49 14.08
C PHE A 173 -4.92 -4.32 13.31
N GLY A 174 -4.50 -5.26 12.47
CA GLY A 174 -5.37 -6.06 11.63
C GLY A 174 -6.40 -6.88 12.41
N ASN A 175 -6.03 -7.44 13.56
CA ASN A 175 -6.97 -8.18 14.41
C ASN A 175 -8.07 -7.27 14.99
N GLN A 176 -7.75 -6.03 15.35
CA GLN A 176 -8.72 -5.04 15.80
C GLN A 176 -9.65 -4.61 14.65
N LEU A 177 -9.11 -4.45 13.45
CA LEU A 177 -9.91 -4.19 12.26
C LEU A 177 -10.89 -5.34 11.98
N VAL A 178 -10.44 -6.59 12.07
CA VAL A 178 -11.31 -7.77 11.93
C VAL A 178 -12.43 -7.76 12.96
N SER A 179 -12.13 -7.49 14.23
CA SER A 179 -13.16 -7.45 15.28
C SER A 179 -14.19 -6.33 15.04
N LEU A 180 -13.77 -5.17 14.55
CA LEU A 180 -14.67 -4.07 14.19
C LEU A 180 -15.57 -4.43 13.00
N ILE A 181 -15.02 -5.07 11.97
CA ILE A 181 -15.80 -5.51 10.81
C ILE A 181 -16.87 -6.51 11.23
N GLN A 182 -16.55 -7.47 12.11
CA GLN A 182 -17.49 -8.47 12.60
C GLN A 182 -18.61 -7.88 13.50
N MET A 183 -18.45 -6.66 14.02
CA MET A 183 -19.50 -5.96 14.77
C MET A 183 -20.56 -5.31 13.88
N ILE A 184 -20.34 -5.23 12.56
CA ILE A 184 -21.27 -4.60 11.61
C ILE A 184 -22.31 -5.63 11.17
N PRO A 185 -23.60 -5.54 11.62
CA PRO A 185 -24.62 -6.57 11.36
C PRO A 185 -24.97 -6.77 9.88
N SER A 186 -24.65 -5.80 9.03
CA SER A 186 -24.95 -5.82 7.59
C SER A 186 -23.89 -6.55 6.74
N VAL A 187 -22.85 -7.06 7.37
CA VAL A 187 -21.73 -7.73 6.68
C VAL A 187 -21.81 -9.25 6.85
N LEU A 188 -22.73 -9.73 7.68
CA LEU A 188 -23.14 -11.12 7.87
C LEU A 188 -24.47 -11.33 7.14
#